data_5e6f22c3011269338615eb8891de371c
#
_entry.id   5e6f22c3011269338615eb8891de371c
#
_cell.length_a   1.000
_cell.length_b   1.000
_cell.length_c   1.000
_cell.angle_alpha   90.00
_cell.angle_beta   90.00
_cell.angle_gamma   90.00
#
_symmetry.space_group_name_H-M   'P 1'
#
loop_
_entity.id
_entity.type
_entity.pdbx_description
1 polymer ?
#
loop_
_entity_poly.entity_id
_entity_poly.type
_entity_poly.pdbx_seq_one_letter_code
_entity_poly.pdbx_strand_id
1 'polypeptide(L)'
;MIRFQVMERDQAHLYETLVKAMREGELRTFRVENRGRKVVHVRYPGRITWTHAQGVIDGTVVSPKRQGNEWQIFSALVGRLAQRYAGSISGIIVQFPEEPQRVGRRRRKRTGRRAA
;
A
#
# COMPACT_ATOMS: atom_id res chain seq x y z
N MET A 1 3.27 -3.45 -8.22
CA MET A 1 2.94 -2.22 -7.47
C MET A 1 1.44 -2.13 -7.23
N ILE A 2 1.07 -1.71 -6.06
CA ILE A 2 -0.33 -1.45 -5.72
C ILE A 2 -0.43 -0.01 -5.27
N ARG A 3 -1.41 0.73 -5.79
CA ARG A 3 -1.71 2.07 -5.29
C ARG A 3 -3.01 2.02 -4.53
N PHE A 4 -3.10 2.82 -3.48
CA PHE A 4 -4.32 2.81 -2.69
C PHE A 4 -4.58 4.18 -2.08
N GLN A 5 -5.83 4.39 -1.74
CA GLN A 5 -6.26 5.57 -1.01
C GLN A 5 -7.19 5.13 0.09
N VAL A 6 -6.99 5.69 1.27
CA VAL A 6 -7.87 5.45 2.41
C VAL A 6 -8.49 6.78 2.79
N MET A 7 -9.82 6.84 2.76
CA MET A 7 -10.54 8.06 3.11
C MET A 7 -11.00 7.94 4.56
N GLU A 8 -10.60 8.90 5.37
CA GLU A 8 -11.03 8.89 6.76
C GLU A 8 -12.46 9.40 6.90
N ARG A 9 -13.09 9.06 8.02
CA ARG A 9 -14.44 9.47 8.33
C ARG A 9 -14.39 10.56 9.37
N ASP A 10 -15.11 11.65 9.12
CA ASP A 10 -15.40 12.67 10.12
C ASP A 10 -14.14 13.22 10.79
N GLN A 11 -13.12 13.50 9.99
CA GLN A 11 -11.88 14.11 10.49
C GLN A 11 -11.24 13.31 11.61
N ALA A 12 -11.18 12.00 11.41
CA ALA A 12 -10.67 11.09 12.44
C ALA A 12 -9.17 11.17 12.65
N HIS A 13 -8.45 11.92 11.81
CA HIS A 13 -6.97 12.01 11.86
C HIS A 13 -6.33 10.64 11.78
N LEU A 14 -6.79 9.88 10.81
CA LEU A 14 -6.40 8.47 10.69
C LEU A 14 -4.91 8.29 10.47
N TYR A 15 -4.31 9.14 9.61
CA TYR A 15 -2.88 8.99 9.32
C TYR A 15 -2.04 9.13 10.58
N GLU A 16 -2.30 10.17 11.36
CA GLU A 16 -1.56 10.38 12.59
C GLU A 16 -1.78 9.25 13.57
N THR A 17 -2.99 8.75 13.65
CA THR A 17 -3.31 7.63 14.52
C THR A 17 -2.54 6.38 14.13
N LEU A 18 -2.49 6.09 12.82
CA LEU A 18 -1.78 4.90 12.35
C LEU A 18 -0.27 5.01 12.59
N VAL A 19 0.31 6.17 12.28
CA VAL A 19 1.74 6.36 12.49
C VAL A 19 2.09 6.21 13.96
N LYS A 20 1.28 6.80 14.83
CA LYS A 20 1.52 6.68 16.28
C LYS A 20 1.41 5.24 16.73
N ALA A 21 0.41 4.52 16.26
CA ALA A 21 0.22 3.12 16.65
C ALA A 21 1.41 2.27 16.22
N MET A 22 1.94 2.53 15.03
CA MET A 22 3.11 1.79 14.56
C MET A 22 4.35 2.13 15.37
N ARG A 23 4.54 3.41 15.72
CA ARG A 23 5.67 3.81 16.53
C ARG A 23 5.63 3.24 17.93
N GLU A 24 4.44 3.09 18.48
CA GLU A 24 4.26 2.58 19.83
C GLU A 24 4.17 1.07 19.89
N GLY A 25 4.29 0.40 18.75
CA GLY A 25 4.27 -1.05 18.71
C GLY A 25 2.92 -1.69 18.80
N GLU A 26 1.84 -0.92 18.65
CA GLU A 26 0.50 -1.47 18.70
C GLU A 26 0.16 -2.24 17.42
N LEU A 27 0.80 -1.87 16.32
CA LEU A 27 0.69 -2.63 15.07
C LEU A 27 2.03 -3.31 14.83
N ARG A 28 2.27 -4.37 15.58
CA ARG A 28 3.61 -4.95 15.73
C ARG A 28 4.25 -5.43 14.45
N THR A 29 3.48 -5.81 13.46
CA THR A 29 4.04 -6.31 12.21
C THR A 29 4.45 -5.19 11.26
N PHE A 30 4.16 -3.94 11.60
CA PHE A 30 4.51 -2.80 10.77
C PHE A 30 5.44 -1.87 11.52
N ARG A 31 6.41 -1.31 10.82
CA ARG A 31 7.29 -0.29 11.36
C ARG A 31 7.29 0.91 10.44
N VAL A 32 7.32 2.10 11.04
CA VAL A 32 7.42 3.33 10.26
C VAL A 32 8.86 3.81 10.24
N GLU A 33 9.23 4.39 9.10
CA GLU A 33 10.54 4.98 8.88
C GLU A 33 10.35 6.31 8.18
N ASN A 34 11.43 7.05 8.03
CA ASN A 34 11.43 8.28 7.25
C ASN A 34 10.32 9.23 7.69
N ARG A 35 10.27 9.49 9.00
CA ARG A 35 9.31 10.42 9.61
C ARG A 35 7.86 10.03 9.32
N GLY A 36 7.60 8.74 9.24
CA GLY A 36 6.24 8.26 9.04
C GLY A 36 5.85 8.08 7.59
N ARG A 37 6.71 8.46 6.65
CA ARG A 37 6.35 8.39 5.23
C ARG A 37 6.57 7.02 4.61
N LYS A 38 7.29 6.16 5.30
CA LYS A 38 7.60 4.83 4.80
C LYS A 38 7.22 3.81 5.85
N VAL A 39 6.57 2.74 5.41
CA VAL A 39 6.14 1.66 6.29
C VAL A 39 6.69 0.37 5.73
N VAL A 40 7.25 -0.44 6.61
CA VAL A 40 7.74 -1.76 6.24
C VAL A 40 7.05 -2.81 7.09
N HIS A 41 6.93 -4.01 6.54
CA HIS A 41 6.37 -5.16 7.24
C HIS A 41 7.52 -6.04 7.71
N VAL A 42 7.40 -6.56 8.93
CA VAL A 42 8.51 -7.33 9.51
C VAL A 42 8.73 -8.65 8.80
N ARG A 43 7.73 -9.17 8.10
CA ARG A 43 7.83 -10.48 7.47
C ARG A 43 8.01 -10.41 5.96
N TYR A 44 7.30 -9.50 5.31
CA TYR A 44 7.27 -9.48 3.84
C TYR A 44 8.18 -8.38 3.33
N PRO A 45 9.12 -8.69 2.43
CA PRO A 45 10.00 -7.67 1.87
C PRO A 45 9.21 -6.69 1.00
N GLY A 46 9.57 -5.43 1.10
CA GLY A 46 8.90 -4.38 0.37
C GLY A 46 8.61 -3.21 1.27
N ARG A 47 7.87 -2.26 0.74
CA ARG A 47 7.56 -1.07 1.52
C ARG A 47 6.28 -0.42 1.03
N ILE A 48 5.69 0.36 1.91
CA ILE A 48 4.61 1.27 1.58
C ILE A 48 5.18 2.68 1.73
N THR A 49 5.01 3.51 0.71
CA THR A 49 5.26 4.94 0.85
C THR A 49 3.92 5.62 0.78
N TRP A 50 3.67 6.53 1.72
CA TRP A 50 2.37 7.17 1.79
C TRP A 50 2.49 8.62 2.22
N THR A 51 1.48 9.38 1.85
CA THR A 51 1.29 10.77 2.29
C THR A 51 -0.18 10.93 2.61
N HIS A 52 -0.52 12.06 3.21
CA HIS A 52 -1.92 12.34 3.48
C HIS A 52 -2.21 13.82 3.26
N ALA A 53 -3.44 14.09 2.87
CA ALA A 53 -3.92 15.45 2.70
C ALA A 53 -5.44 15.41 2.71
N GLN A 54 -6.04 16.34 3.43
CA GLN A 54 -7.50 16.55 3.39
C GLN A 54 -8.29 15.28 3.67
N GLY A 55 -7.82 14.52 4.63
CA GLY A 55 -8.56 13.32 5.05
C GLY A 55 -8.33 12.11 4.17
N VAL A 56 -7.37 12.15 3.25
CA VAL A 56 -7.07 11.02 2.37
C VAL A 56 -5.63 10.63 2.56
N ILE A 57 -5.41 9.34 2.81
CA ILE A 57 -4.07 8.74 2.80
C ILE A 57 -3.88 8.15 1.41
N ASP A 58 -2.80 8.56 0.76
CA ASP A 58 -2.49 8.11 -0.59
C ASP A 58 -1.18 7.33 -0.52
N GLY A 59 -1.21 6.07 -0.90
CA GLY A 59 -0.06 5.22 -0.73
C GLY A 59 0.25 4.34 -1.92
N THR A 60 1.49 3.86 -1.94
CA THR A 60 1.97 2.94 -2.95
C THR A 60 2.72 1.82 -2.25
N VAL A 61 2.44 0.58 -2.65
CA VAL A 61 3.10 -0.61 -2.13
C VAL A 61 3.97 -1.18 -3.23
N VAL A 62 5.24 -1.37 -2.94
CA VAL A 62 6.15 -2.01 -3.88
C VAL A 62 6.95 -3.07 -3.16
N SER A 63 7.36 -4.10 -3.88
CA SER A 63 8.27 -5.10 -3.35
C SER A 63 9.54 -5.09 -4.19
N PRO A 64 10.67 -5.52 -3.62
CA PRO A 64 11.93 -5.43 -4.34
C PRO A 64 12.04 -6.41 -5.48
N LYS A 65 11.19 -7.39 -5.51
CA LYS A 65 11.25 -8.38 -6.56
C LYS A 65 9.88 -8.51 -7.18
N ARG A 66 9.77 -9.33 -8.18
CA ARG A 66 8.53 -9.51 -8.89
C ARG A 66 7.55 -10.44 -8.20
N GLN A 67 7.74 -10.72 -6.95
CA GLN A 67 7.09 -11.84 -6.33
C GLN A 67 5.68 -11.62 -5.85
N GLY A 68 5.14 -10.43 -6.02
CA GLY A 68 3.76 -10.23 -5.57
C GLY A 68 3.61 -10.05 -4.08
N ASN A 69 4.70 -9.78 -3.37
CA ASN A 69 4.61 -9.51 -1.95
C ASN A 69 3.82 -8.24 -1.65
N GLU A 70 3.60 -7.42 -2.67
CA GLU A 70 2.78 -6.22 -2.51
C GLU A 70 1.41 -6.56 -1.96
N TRP A 71 0.80 -7.61 -2.50
CA TRP A 71 -0.52 -7.97 -2.02
C TRP A 71 -0.50 -8.46 -0.58
N GLN A 72 0.55 -9.21 -0.23
CA GLN A 72 0.67 -9.69 1.14
C GLN A 72 0.82 -8.53 2.13
N ILE A 73 1.65 -7.56 1.80
CA ILE A 73 1.83 -6.37 2.64
C ILE A 73 0.53 -5.60 2.73
N PHE A 74 -0.10 -5.36 1.59
CA PHE A 74 -1.30 -4.54 1.55
C PHE A 74 -2.46 -5.22 2.27
N SER A 75 -2.65 -6.52 2.06
CA SER A 75 -3.75 -7.21 2.71
C SER A 75 -3.55 -7.27 4.22
N ALA A 76 -2.31 -7.35 4.68
CA ALA A 76 -2.04 -7.28 6.11
C ALA A 76 -2.44 -5.92 6.66
N LEU A 77 -2.14 -4.84 5.93
CA LEU A 77 -2.54 -3.50 6.35
C LEU A 77 -4.05 -3.38 6.39
N VAL A 78 -4.72 -3.80 5.32
CA VAL A 78 -6.19 -3.70 5.26
C VAL A 78 -6.82 -4.50 6.39
N GLY A 79 -6.26 -5.66 6.70
CA GLY A 79 -6.77 -6.45 7.81
C GLY A 79 -6.73 -5.71 9.12
N ARG A 80 -5.63 -5.00 9.39
CA ARG A 80 -5.54 -4.20 10.60
C ARG A 80 -6.50 -3.02 10.59
N LEU A 81 -6.61 -2.35 9.44
CA LEU A 81 -7.54 -1.25 9.32
C LEU A 81 -8.97 -1.70 9.58
N ALA A 82 -9.35 -2.83 9.01
CA ALA A 82 -10.70 -3.34 9.19
C ALA A 82 -10.97 -3.78 10.62
N GLN A 83 -9.97 -4.35 11.28
CA GLN A 83 -10.16 -4.83 12.64
C GLN A 83 -10.23 -3.72 13.67
N ARG A 84 -9.42 -2.68 13.50
CA ARG A 84 -9.24 -1.70 14.57
C ARG A 84 -9.73 -0.31 14.23
N TYR A 85 -9.82 0.02 12.95
CA TYR A 85 -10.06 1.40 12.54
C TYR A 85 -11.25 1.56 11.60
N ALA A 86 -12.08 0.52 11.49
CA ALA A 86 -13.20 0.58 10.55
C ALA A 86 -14.11 1.78 10.81
N GLY A 87 -14.27 2.16 12.07
CA GLY A 87 -15.12 3.29 12.40
C GLY A 87 -14.55 4.63 11.97
N SER A 88 -13.25 4.68 11.67
CA SER A 88 -12.58 5.90 11.24
C SER A 88 -12.40 5.97 9.73
N ILE A 89 -12.87 4.99 8.98
CA ILE A 89 -12.64 4.88 7.55
C ILE A 89 -13.97 4.94 6.82
N SER A 90 -14.07 5.81 5.82
CA SER A 90 -15.26 5.85 4.97
C SER A 90 -15.10 5.03 3.71
N GLY A 91 -13.88 4.77 3.30
CA GLY A 91 -13.67 3.93 2.12
C GLY A 91 -12.21 3.70 1.82
N ILE A 92 -11.94 2.68 1.01
CA ILE A 92 -10.60 2.35 0.55
C ILE A 92 -10.70 2.09 -0.95
N ILE A 93 -9.81 2.71 -1.71
CA ILE A 93 -9.70 2.47 -3.15
C ILE A 93 -8.37 1.79 -3.39
N VAL A 94 -8.40 0.72 -4.18
CA VAL A 94 -7.21 -0.05 -4.52
C VAL A 94 -7.06 -0.07 -6.02
N GLN A 95 -5.86 0.19 -6.51
CA GLN A 95 -5.56 0.19 -7.93
C GLN A 95 -4.36 -0.69 -8.19
N PHE A 96 -4.40 -1.40 -9.30
CA PHE A 96 -3.31 -2.25 -9.75
C PHE A 96 -2.80 -1.68 -11.07
N PRO A 97 -1.88 -0.72 -11.03
CA PRO A 97 -1.42 -0.09 -12.26
C PRO A 97 -0.69 -1.10 -13.14
N GLU A 98 -0.82 -0.91 -14.43
CA GLU A 98 -0.04 -1.71 -15.37
C GLU A 98 1.42 -1.40 -15.23
N GLU A 99 2.25 -2.43 -15.32
CA GLU A 99 3.69 -2.25 -15.26
C GLU A 99 4.19 -1.98 -16.65
N PRO A 100 4.70 -0.79 -16.93
CA PRO A 100 5.03 -0.45 -18.31
C PRO A 100 6.17 -1.27 -18.86
N GLN A 101 7.08 -1.68 -18.08
CA GLN A 101 8.22 -2.29 -18.61
C GLN A 101 8.12 -3.72 -18.77
N ARG A 102 7.11 -4.18 -18.52
CA ARG A 102 7.02 -5.51 -18.80
C ARG A 102 6.67 -5.77 -20.18
N VAL A 103 7.00 -5.34 -20.40
CA VAL A 103 6.70 -5.58 -21.45
C VAL A 103 7.21 -5.76 -22.29
N GLY A 104 7.44 -5.83 -21.94
CA GLY A 104 7.91 -5.76 -22.53
C GLY A 104 7.87 -6.37 -22.83
N ARG A 105 7.97 -6.86 -23.09
CA ARG A 105 8.02 -7.23 -23.33
C ARG A 105 7.33 -7.64 -23.79
N ARG A 106 7.23 -7.93 -24.06
CA ARG A 106 6.77 -8.21 -24.32
C ARG A 106 6.26 -8.33 -24.93
N ARG A 107 6.14 -8.59 -25.39
CA ARG A 107 5.86 -8.63 -25.81
C ARG A 107 5.55 -8.75 -26.39
N ARG A 108 5.54 -9.06 -26.91
CA ARG A 108 5.53 -9.13 -27.34
C ARG A 108 5.15 -9.36 -27.80
N LYS A 109 5.12 -9.65 -28.29
CA LYS A 109 5.00 -9.85 -28.60
C LYS A 109 4.58 -9.88 -29.04
N ARG A 110 4.49 -10.12 -29.49
CA ARG A 110 4.30 -10.15 -29.92
C ARG A 110 3.93 -10.16 -30.40
N THR A 111 3.96 -10.24 -31.04
CA THR A 111 3.85 -10.11 -31.46
C THR A 111 3.61 -10.21 -31.66
N GLY A 112 3.41 -10.54 -32.23
CA GLY A 112 3.50 -10.56 -32.49
C GLY A 112 3.10 -10.68 -32.50
N ARG A 113 3.07 -10.96 -32.84
CA ARG A 113 2.87 -11.07 -32.98
C ARG A 113 2.39 -11.03 -33.05
N ARG A 114 2.50 -11.13 -33.55
CA ARG A 114 2.36 -11.13 -33.76
C ARG A 114 2.02 -11.08 -33.86
N ALA A 115 2.04 -11.20 -34.22
CA ALA A 115 2.03 -11.11 -34.44
C ALA A 115 1.97 -11.04 -34.49
N ALA A 116 1.73 -11.41 -34.94
CA ALA A 116 1.82 -11.32 -35.06
C ALA A 116 1.93 -11.18 -34.96
#